data_b5e5e3cd4f3505c02e9de0a9593ae874
#
_entry.id   b5e5e3cd4f3505c02e9de0a9593ae874
#
_cell.length_a   1.000
_cell.length_b   1.000
_cell.length_c   1.000
_cell.angle_alpha   90.00
_cell.angle_beta   90.00
_cell.angle_gamma   90.00
#
_symmetry.space_group_name_H-M   'P 1'
#
loop_
_entity.id
_entity.type
_entity.pdbx_description
1 polymer ?
#
loop_
_entity_poly.entity_id
_entity_poly.type
_entity_poly.pdbx_seq_one_letter_code
_entity_poly.pdbx_strand_id
1 'polypeptide(L)'
;MTFKNIYNALLDVLFPRICPVCDSVLASHEQHICTKCLTDIPITRYHTDKFNAMEQLFAGKVPIEHATGFFFYEKGNPYANIIHDLKYRNQPQLGRFVATLYAKQLVASGYFSDIDYIIPV
;
A
#
# COMPACT_ATOMS: atom_id res chain seq x y z
N MET A 1 26.96 21.26 -6.67
CA MET A 1 25.48 21.37 -6.71
C MET A 1 25.07 21.72 -8.13
N THR A 2 24.27 20.88 -8.75
CA THR A 2 23.70 21.14 -10.07
C THR A 2 22.45 22.03 -9.94
N PHE A 3 22.19 22.89 -10.92
CA PHE A 3 20.99 23.74 -11.01
C PHE A 3 19.70 22.94 -10.78
N LYS A 4 19.67 21.70 -11.23
CA LYS A 4 18.55 20.76 -11.04
C LYS A 4 18.28 20.43 -9.57
N ASN A 5 19.34 20.35 -8.75
CA ASN A 5 19.20 20.07 -7.31
C ASN A 5 18.67 21.27 -6.54
N ILE A 6 19.08 22.48 -6.93
CA ILE A 6 18.60 23.73 -6.32
C ILE A 6 17.12 23.95 -6.67
N TYR A 7 16.75 23.71 -7.94
CA TYR A 7 15.37 23.83 -8.39
C TYR A 7 14.44 22.82 -7.67
N ASN A 8 14.86 21.57 -7.53
CA ASN A 8 14.09 20.56 -6.80
C ASN A 8 13.97 20.93 -5.31
N ALA A 9 15.03 21.40 -4.69
CA ALA A 9 15.00 21.84 -3.29
C ALA A 9 14.04 23.02 -3.09
N LEU A 10 13.99 23.96 -4.04
CA LEU A 10 13.05 25.08 -4.01
C LEU A 10 11.60 24.61 -4.18
N LEU A 11 11.36 23.66 -5.08
CA LEU A 11 10.04 23.05 -5.27
C LEU A 11 9.59 22.28 -4.03
N ASP A 12 10.49 21.55 -3.38
CA ASP A 12 10.20 20.82 -2.14
C ASP A 12 9.84 21.76 -0.98
N VAL A 13 10.34 22.99 -0.98
CA VAL A 13 9.95 24.00 0.01
C VAL A 13 8.57 24.59 -0.29
N LEU A 14 8.28 24.85 -1.56
CA LEU A 14 7.00 25.46 -1.98
C LEU A 14 5.86 24.43 -2.05
N PHE A 15 6.18 23.21 -2.43
CA PHE A 15 5.24 22.10 -2.58
C PHE A 15 5.78 20.84 -1.88
N PRO A 16 5.77 20.82 -0.55
CA PRO A 16 6.33 19.69 0.20
C PRO A 16 5.52 18.40 -0.08
N ARG A 17 6.24 17.29 -0.23
CA ARG A 17 5.63 15.98 -0.30
C ARG A 17 5.16 15.59 1.10
N ILE A 18 3.90 15.22 1.23
CA ILE A 18 3.24 14.95 2.51
C ILE A 18 2.86 13.48 2.59
N CYS A 19 3.09 12.86 3.74
CA CYS A 19 2.63 11.52 4.03
C CYS A 19 1.09 11.48 4.12
N PRO A 20 0.40 10.65 3.35
CA PRO A 20 -1.07 10.60 3.37
C PRO A 20 -1.65 10.06 4.68
N VAL A 21 -0.84 9.42 5.51
CA VAL A 21 -1.28 8.82 6.77
C VAL A 21 -1.20 9.81 7.94
N CYS A 22 -0.07 10.51 8.09
CA CYS A 22 0.19 11.38 9.25
C CYS A 22 0.36 12.86 8.92
N ASP A 23 0.23 13.25 7.66
CA ASP A 23 0.39 14.62 7.15
C ASP A 23 1.78 15.25 7.40
N SER A 24 2.77 14.48 7.84
CA SER A 24 4.14 14.98 7.98
C SER A 24 4.83 15.13 6.63
N VAL A 25 5.74 16.09 6.55
CA VAL A 25 6.58 16.28 5.36
C VAL A 25 7.53 15.09 5.21
N LEU A 26 7.57 14.52 4.00
CA LEU A 26 8.43 13.39 3.68
C LEU A 26 9.90 13.83 3.60
N ALA A 27 10.78 13.04 4.20
CA ALA A 27 12.23 13.23 4.03
C ALA A 27 12.67 12.88 2.60
N SER A 28 13.88 13.27 2.22
CA SER A 28 14.42 13.07 0.87
C SER A 28 14.49 11.57 0.45
N HIS A 29 14.70 10.69 1.41
CA HIS A 29 14.76 9.23 1.18
C HIS A 29 13.39 8.55 1.22
N GLU A 30 12.35 9.24 1.67
CA GLU A 30 10.98 8.75 1.72
C GLU A 30 10.25 9.05 0.41
N GLN A 31 9.49 8.09 -0.12
CA GLN A 31 8.86 8.25 -1.43
C GLN A 31 7.41 8.74 -1.33
N HIS A 32 6.54 7.96 -0.75
CA HIS A 32 5.09 8.21 -0.71
C HIS A 32 4.51 8.14 0.69
N ILE A 33 5.09 7.36 1.57
CA ILE A 33 4.69 7.17 2.96
C ILE A 33 5.93 7.30 3.82
N CYS A 34 5.84 7.99 4.95
CA CYS A 34 6.99 8.15 5.84
C CYS A 34 7.38 6.82 6.49
N THR A 35 8.63 6.70 6.87
CA THR A 35 9.21 5.49 7.48
C THR A 35 8.44 5.03 8.71
N LYS A 36 8.01 5.97 9.56
CA LYS A 36 7.21 5.65 10.74
C LYS A 36 5.89 4.98 10.38
N CYS A 37 5.13 5.57 9.45
CA CYS A 37 3.86 5.00 9.03
C CYS A 37 4.01 3.68 8.29
N LEU A 38 5.11 3.48 7.54
CA LEU A 38 5.41 2.18 6.93
C LEU A 38 5.70 1.09 7.98
N THR A 39 6.37 1.46 9.06
CA THR A 39 6.66 0.54 10.16
C THR A 39 5.40 0.15 10.92
N ASP A 40 4.50 1.10 11.12
CA ASP A 40 3.27 0.95 11.91
C ASP A 40 2.05 0.48 11.08
N ILE A 41 2.23 0.21 9.79
CA ILE A 41 1.12 -0.21 8.93
C ILE A 41 0.45 -1.48 9.45
N PRO A 42 -0.89 -1.50 9.62
CA PRO A 42 -1.60 -2.63 10.20
C PRO A 42 -1.75 -3.79 9.21
N ILE A 43 -0.68 -4.52 8.98
CA ILE A 43 -0.62 -5.64 8.03
C ILE A 43 -1.50 -6.80 8.51
N THR A 44 -2.28 -7.39 7.60
CA THR A 44 -3.15 -8.52 7.92
C THR A 44 -2.42 -9.85 8.05
N ARG A 45 -1.37 -10.05 7.25
CA ARG A 45 -0.66 -11.33 7.07
C ARG A 45 -1.54 -12.49 6.61
N TYR A 46 -2.72 -12.22 6.07
CA TYR A 46 -3.66 -13.25 5.61
C TYR A 46 -3.11 -14.16 4.52
N HIS A 47 -2.10 -13.72 3.78
CA HIS A 47 -1.43 -14.54 2.78
C HIS A 47 -0.67 -15.74 3.37
N THR A 48 -0.36 -15.72 4.66
CA THR A 48 0.29 -16.83 5.38
C THR A 48 -0.69 -17.70 6.19
N ASP A 49 -1.89 -17.19 6.42
CA ASP A 49 -2.89 -17.83 7.27
C ASP A 49 -3.95 -18.55 6.41
N LYS A 50 -4.09 -19.84 6.61
CA LYS A 50 -5.16 -20.63 6.00
C LYS A 50 -6.47 -20.36 6.73
N PHE A 51 -7.56 -20.27 5.94
CA PHE A 51 -8.90 -19.99 6.45
C PHE A 51 -8.96 -18.69 7.27
N ASN A 52 -8.29 -17.66 6.80
CA ASN A 52 -8.28 -16.33 7.41
C ASN A 52 -9.66 -15.66 7.37
N ALA A 53 -9.81 -14.54 8.09
CA ALA A 53 -11.10 -13.85 8.20
C ALA A 53 -11.68 -13.41 6.84
N MET A 54 -10.84 -13.10 5.86
CA MET A 54 -11.30 -12.74 4.51
C MET A 54 -11.85 -13.98 3.76
N GLU A 55 -11.19 -15.12 3.84
CA GLU A 55 -11.66 -16.38 3.25
C GLU A 55 -12.99 -16.82 3.86
N GLN A 56 -13.16 -16.62 5.17
CA GLN A 56 -14.41 -16.94 5.87
C GLN A 56 -15.62 -16.17 5.34
N LEU A 57 -15.42 -14.95 4.82
CA LEU A 57 -16.50 -14.16 4.20
C LEU A 57 -17.08 -14.83 2.95
N PHE A 58 -16.30 -15.61 2.25
CA PHE A 58 -16.68 -16.34 1.04
C PHE A 58 -17.14 -17.77 1.31
N ALA A 59 -16.85 -18.31 2.49
CA ALA A 59 -17.18 -19.69 2.85
C ALA A 59 -18.68 -19.99 2.67
N GLY A 60 -18.98 -21.01 1.90
CA GLY A 60 -20.35 -21.41 1.59
C GLY A 60 -21.11 -20.53 0.59
N LYS A 61 -20.47 -19.47 0.08
CA LYS A 61 -21.06 -18.54 -0.91
C LYS A 61 -20.44 -18.70 -2.29
N VAL A 62 -19.12 -18.71 -2.34
CA VAL A 62 -18.33 -18.81 -3.58
C VAL A 62 -17.16 -19.75 -3.36
N PRO A 63 -16.91 -20.70 -4.29
CA PRO A 63 -15.73 -21.55 -4.20
C PRO A 63 -14.47 -20.72 -4.53
N ILE A 64 -13.67 -20.42 -3.52
CA ILE A 64 -12.36 -19.79 -3.65
C ILE A 64 -11.32 -20.65 -2.94
N GLU A 65 -10.08 -20.64 -3.41
CA GLU A 65 -8.98 -21.29 -2.73
C GLU A 65 -8.36 -20.40 -1.66
N HIS A 66 -8.09 -19.13 -2.01
CA HIS A 66 -7.45 -18.16 -1.14
C HIS A 66 -8.04 -16.77 -1.32
N ALA A 67 -8.07 -16.01 -0.22
CA ALA A 67 -8.32 -14.58 -0.23
C ALA A 67 -7.35 -13.89 0.73
N THR A 68 -6.84 -12.72 0.33
CA THR A 68 -5.90 -11.96 1.15
C THR A 68 -6.05 -10.47 0.92
N GLY A 69 -5.57 -9.68 1.86
CA GLY A 69 -5.50 -8.23 1.78
C GLY A 69 -4.24 -7.74 2.48
N PHE A 70 -3.71 -6.60 2.08
CA PHE A 70 -2.42 -6.12 2.58
C PHE A 70 -2.52 -5.60 4.02
N PHE A 71 -3.43 -4.67 4.26
CA PHE A 71 -3.60 -4.06 5.57
C PHE A 71 -5.09 -3.89 5.91
N PHE A 72 -5.38 -3.76 7.21
CA PHE A 72 -6.72 -3.53 7.69
C PHE A 72 -7.23 -2.14 7.29
N TYR A 73 -8.42 -2.10 6.70
CA TYR A 73 -9.14 -0.88 6.40
C TYR A 73 -10.23 -0.65 7.43
N GLU A 74 -10.11 0.43 8.17
CA GLU A 74 -11.13 0.87 9.12
C GLU A 74 -11.50 2.32 8.83
N LYS A 75 -12.79 2.61 8.73
CA LYS A 75 -13.27 3.97 8.52
C LYS A 75 -12.85 4.86 9.70
N GLY A 76 -12.22 5.99 9.40
CA GLY A 76 -11.68 6.91 10.40
C GLY A 76 -10.25 6.59 10.84
N ASN A 77 -9.68 5.47 10.43
CA ASN A 77 -8.26 5.19 10.63
C ASN A 77 -7.42 5.98 9.62
N PRO A 78 -6.28 6.61 10.02
CA PRO A 78 -5.43 7.37 9.11
C PRO A 78 -4.94 6.59 7.88
N TYR A 79 -4.76 5.28 7.97
CA TYR A 79 -4.37 4.42 6.83
C TYR A 79 -5.46 4.32 5.76
N ALA A 80 -6.71 4.59 6.08
CA ALA A 80 -7.78 4.69 5.10
C ALA A 80 -7.54 5.80 4.07
N ASN A 81 -6.74 6.81 4.40
CA ASN A 81 -6.37 7.90 3.49
C ASN A 81 -5.59 7.39 2.28
N ILE A 82 -4.82 6.32 2.41
CA ILE A 82 -4.12 5.70 1.28
C ILE A 82 -5.12 5.29 0.20
N ILE A 83 -6.17 4.60 0.58
CA ILE A 83 -7.23 4.15 -0.35
C ILE A 83 -8.02 5.33 -0.89
N HIS A 84 -8.31 6.31 -0.05
CA HIS A 84 -9.00 7.54 -0.46
C HIS A 84 -8.20 8.32 -1.52
N ASP A 85 -6.90 8.49 -1.31
CA ASP A 85 -6.03 9.19 -2.24
C ASP A 85 -5.89 8.45 -3.58
N LEU A 86 -5.84 7.11 -3.53
CA LEU A 86 -5.85 6.28 -4.73
C LEU A 86 -7.13 6.43 -5.55
N LYS A 87 -8.29 6.48 -4.90
CA LYS A 87 -9.59 6.53 -5.57
C LYS A 87 -9.95 7.94 -6.06
N TYR A 88 -9.63 8.97 -5.29
CA TYR A 88 -10.20 10.31 -5.49
C TYR A 88 -9.18 11.42 -5.77
N ARG A 89 -7.90 11.20 -5.51
CA ARG A 89 -6.85 12.21 -5.72
C ARG A 89 -5.89 11.89 -6.86
N ASN A 90 -6.22 10.92 -7.69
CA ASN A 90 -5.41 10.53 -8.84
C ASN A 90 -3.92 10.32 -8.49
N GLN A 91 -3.66 9.44 -7.52
CA GLN A 91 -2.33 9.12 -7.01
C GLN A 91 -1.87 7.71 -7.46
N PRO A 92 -1.68 7.45 -8.78
CA PRO A 92 -1.32 6.10 -9.26
C PRO A 92 0.04 5.63 -8.76
N GLN A 93 0.95 6.56 -8.49
CA GLN A 93 2.29 6.24 -7.97
C GLN A 93 2.23 5.70 -6.54
N LEU A 94 1.35 6.25 -5.70
CA LEU A 94 1.09 5.73 -4.37
C LEU A 94 0.56 4.30 -4.44
N GLY A 95 -0.38 4.02 -5.35
CA GLY A 95 -0.92 2.68 -5.57
C GLY A 95 0.14 1.69 -6.00
N ARG A 96 0.97 2.07 -6.95
CA ARG A 96 2.10 1.24 -7.41
C ARG A 96 3.08 0.96 -6.28
N PHE A 97 3.39 1.95 -5.46
CA PHE A 97 4.28 1.81 -4.31
C PHE A 97 3.74 0.80 -3.30
N VAL A 98 2.48 0.97 -2.87
CA VAL A 98 1.82 0.08 -1.91
C VAL A 98 1.67 -1.35 -2.47
N ALA A 99 1.26 -1.48 -3.73
CA ALA A 99 1.13 -2.77 -4.41
C ALA A 99 2.48 -3.50 -4.51
N THR A 100 3.57 -2.78 -4.77
CA THR A 100 4.92 -3.36 -4.82
C THR A 100 5.36 -3.89 -3.47
N LEU A 101 5.09 -3.17 -2.39
CA LEU A 101 5.39 -3.65 -1.03
C LEU A 101 4.68 -4.97 -0.73
N TYR A 102 3.40 -5.04 -1.07
CA TYR A 102 2.62 -6.26 -0.84
C TYR A 102 3.03 -7.41 -1.77
N ALA A 103 3.26 -7.12 -3.05
CA ALA A 103 3.70 -8.13 -4.02
C ALA A 103 5.01 -8.80 -3.59
N LYS A 104 5.95 -8.05 -3.01
CA LYS A 104 7.20 -8.63 -2.46
C LYS A 104 6.93 -9.64 -1.35
N GLN A 105 5.98 -9.37 -0.47
CA GLN A 105 5.58 -10.31 0.58
C GLN A 105 4.92 -11.55 0.00
N LEU A 106 4.02 -11.40 -0.97
CA LEU A 106 3.34 -12.50 -1.63
C LEU A 106 4.32 -13.41 -2.39
N VAL A 107 5.25 -12.84 -3.12
CA VAL A 107 6.30 -13.59 -3.83
C VAL A 107 7.18 -14.35 -2.85
N ALA A 108 7.62 -13.70 -1.77
CA ALA A 108 8.47 -14.34 -0.76
C ALA A 108 7.76 -15.51 -0.04
N SER A 109 6.44 -15.45 0.11
CA SER A 109 5.63 -16.54 0.72
C SER A 109 5.26 -17.66 -0.24
N GLY A 110 5.58 -17.54 -1.54
CA GLY A 110 5.18 -18.51 -2.57
C GLY A 110 3.70 -18.47 -2.96
N TYR A 111 2.99 -17.39 -2.62
CA TYR A 111 1.55 -17.24 -2.86
C TYR A 111 1.15 -17.40 -4.33
N PHE A 112 2.03 -17.02 -5.25
CA PHE A 112 1.79 -17.07 -6.69
C PHE A 112 2.19 -18.41 -7.35
N SER A 113 2.72 -19.37 -6.61
CA SER A 113 3.28 -20.61 -7.19
C SER A 113 2.29 -21.42 -8.02
N ASP A 114 1.00 -21.40 -7.65
CA ASP A 114 -0.07 -22.16 -8.29
C ASP A 114 -1.03 -21.28 -9.10
N ILE A 115 -0.66 -20.04 -9.39
CA ILE A 115 -1.47 -19.06 -10.13
C ILE A 115 -1.01 -19.02 -11.58
N ASP A 116 -1.93 -19.28 -12.52
CA ASP A 116 -1.67 -19.22 -13.97
C ASP A 116 -1.91 -17.82 -14.54
N TYR A 117 -2.91 -17.10 -14.04
CA TYR A 117 -3.34 -15.80 -14.56
C TYR A 117 -3.65 -14.81 -13.45
N ILE A 118 -3.38 -13.52 -13.73
CA ILE A 118 -3.81 -12.39 -12.89
C ILE A 118 -4.78 -11.56 -13.74
N ILE A 119 -6.01 -11.40 -13.25
CA ILE A 119 -7.07 -10.67 -13.93
C ILE A 119 -7.44 -9.44 -13.10
N PRO A 120 -7.20 -8.23 -13.60
CA PRO A 120 -7.61 -7.01 -12.91
C PRO A 120 -9.13 -6.82 -12.98
N VAL A 121 -9.69 -6.19 -11.94
CA VAL A 121 -11.12 -5.83 -11.85
C VAL A 121 -11.30 -4.35 -12.16
#